data_1faa84a51c6498a5d37d83234cb61fd8
#
_entry.id   1faa84a51c6498a5d37d83234cb61fd8
#
_cell.length_a   1.000
_cell.length_b   1.000
_cell.length_c   1.000
_cell.angle_alpha   90.00
_cell.angle_beta   90.00
_cell.angle_gamma   90.00
#
_symmetry.space_group_name_H-M   'P 1'
#
loop_
_entity.id
_entity.type
_entity.pdbx_description
1 polymer ?
#
loop_
_entity_poly.entity_id
_entity_poly.type
_entity_poly.pdbx_seq_one_letter_code
_entity_poly.pdbx_strand_id
1 'polypeptide(L)'
;MVPTAGYSGTPLGRKLGVKDGQRTWRWKMPASVAEEIAREGVMPKLVKMPAAGLEMAHVFVTKKQELREQLVRLRGVLAQDGTIWVSWPKKTSPKNVEKIETDITEDTVREVALPLGLVDIKVCAVDAVWSGLKLVIRKSERR
;
A
#
# COMPACT_ATOMS: atom_id res chain seq x y z
N MET A 1 3.80 24.07 7.43
CA MET A 1 3.65 22.74 6.80
C MET A 1 2.38 22.70 5.99
N VAL A 2 2.48 22.28 4.74
CA VAL A 2 1.30 22.17 3.86
C VAL A 2 0.65 20.81 4.07
N PRO A 3 -0.64 20.76 4.42
CA PRO A 3 -1.32 19.46 4.56
C PRO A 3 -1.43 18.76 3.21
N THR A 4 -1.29 17.47 3.21
CA THR A 4 -1.56 16.64 2.03
C THR A 4 -3.07 16.38 1.94
N ALA A 5 -3.54 15.97 0.75
CA ALA A 5 -4.94 15.58 0.59
C ALA A 5 -5.22 14.40 1.53
N GLY A 6 -6.33 14.48 2.26
CA GLY A 6 -6.66 13.48 3.26
C GLY A 6 -5.91 13.62 4.58
N TYR A 7 -5.29 14.78 4.79
CA TYR A 7 -4.56 15.04 6.02
C TYR A 7 -5.47 14.95 7.25
N SER A 8 -5.09 14.12 8.21
CA SER A 8 -5.85 13.86 9.43
C SER A 8 -5.10 14.25 10.70
N GLY A 9 -3.97 14.92 10.58
CA GLY A 9 -3.09 15.22 11.71
C GLY A 9 -2.08 14.12 12.02
N THR A 10 -2.26 12.94 11.44
CA THR A 10 -1.35 11.81 11.65
C THR A 10 -0.33 11.75 10.50
N PRO A 11 0.97 11.65 10.80
CA PRO A 11 1.99 11.49 9.75
C PRO A 11 1.73 10.25 8.90
N LEU A 12 2.07 10.34 7.62
CA LEU A 12 1.79 9.28 6.64
C LEU A 12 2.37 7.93 7.04
N GLY A 13 3.64 7.89 7.44
CA GLY A 13 4.28 6.62 7.84
C GLY A 13 3.56 5.96 8.99
N ARG A 14 3.10 6.73 9.96
CA ARG A 14 2.30 6.22 11.08
C ARG A 14 0.95 5.68 10.61
N LYS A 15 0.28 6.40 9.71
CA LYS A 15 -0.99 5.95 9.13
C LYS A 15 -0.83 4.61 8.42
N LEU A 16 0.28 4.44 7.73
CA LEU A 16 0.57 3.21 6.99
C LEU A 16 1.11 2.09 7.89
N GLY A 17 1.50 2.41 9.11
CA GLY A 17 2.06 1.42 10.03
C GLY A 17 3.52 1.09 9.76
N VAL A 18 4.28 2.02 9.19
CA VAL A 18 5.72 1.84 8.95
C VAL A 18 6.45 1.88 10.28
N LYS A 19 7.34 0.93 10.52
CA LYS A 19 8.10 0.80 11.78
C LYS A 19 9.58 0.59 11.53
N ASP A 20 10.40 1.02 12.49
CA ASP A 20 11.85 0.80 12.43
C ASP A 20 12.17 -0.69 12.32
N GLY A 21 13.08 -1.03 11.42
CA GLY A 21 13.55 -2.40 11.24
C GLY A 21 12.54 -3.35 10.58
N GLN A 22 11.34 -2.88 10.28
CA GLN A 22 10.30 -3.69 9.64
C GLN A 22 10.74 -4.09 8.23
N ARG A 23 10.72 -5.37 7.92
CA ARG A 23 11.08 -5.86 6.58
C ARG A 23 9.99 -5.45 5.61
N THR A 24 10.32 -4.51 4.73
CA THR A 24 9.37 -3.79 3.89
C THR A 24 9.81 -3.84 2.43
N TRP A 25 8.87 -4.17 1.55
CA TRP A 25 9.09 -4.09 0.11
C TRP A 25 8.14 -3.06 -0.49
N ARG A 26 8.70 -2.21 -1.35
CA ARG A 26 7.94 -1.17 -2.03
C ARG A 26 8.04 -1.39 -3.53
N TRP A 27 6.89 -1.33 -4.21
CA TRP A 27 6.85 -1.50 -5.65
C TRP A 27 6.26 -0.25 -6.30
N LYS A 28 7.04 0.38 -7.15
CA LYS A 28 6.67 1.61 -7.87
C LYS A 28 6.21 2.76 -6.96
N MET A 29 6.71 2.80 -5.73
CA MET A 29 6.37 3.91 -4.84
C MET A 29 6.93 5.22 -5.39
N PRO A 30 6.09 6.27 -5.55
CA PRO A 30 6.59 7.58 -5.97
C PRO A 30 7.61 8.11 -4.97
N ALA A 31 8.64 8.80 -5.49
CA ALA A 31 9.69 9.38 -4.65
C ALA A 31 9.11 10.34 -3.62
N SER A 32 8.08 11.10 -3.97
CA SER A 32 7.43 12.04 -3.05
C SER A 32 6.83 11.35 -1.83
N VAL A 33 6.28 10.15 -2.02
CA VAL A 33 5.71 9.35 -0.92
C VAL A 33 6.83 8.82 -0.03
N ALA A 34 7.89 8.27 -0.63
CA ALA A 34 9.03 7.76 0.11
C ALA A 34 9.69 8.86 0.94
N GLU A 35 9.84 10.06 0.37
CA GLU A 35 10.42 11.21 1.07
C GLU A 35 9.57 11.67 2.23
N GLU A 36 8.25 11.69 2.07
CA GLU A 36 7.34 12.07 3.14
C GLU A 36 7.46 11.13 4.33
N ILE A 37 7.53 9.82 4.07
CA ILE A 37 7.72 8.82 5.12
C ILE A 37 9.09 9.00 5.79
N ALA A 38 10.13 9.22 5.00
CA ALA A 38 11.50 9.39 5.51
C ALA A 38 11.65 10.60 6.43
N ARG A 39 10.90 11.67 6.16
CA ARG A 39 10.95 12.87 7.01
C ARG A 39 10.49 12.62 8.44
N GLU A 40 9.74 11.57 8.67
CA GLU A 40 9.29 11.21 10.02
C GLU A 40 10.39 10.55 10.85
N GLY A 41 11.53 10.23 10.23
CA GLY A 41 12.65 9.58 10.91
C GLY A 41 12.47 8.09 11.12
N VAL A 42 11.38 7.49 10.64
CA VAL A 42 11.16 6.06 10.74
C VAL A 42 11.99 5.34 9.67
N MET A 43 12.67 4.27 10.06
CA MET A 43 13.61 3.56 9.21
C MET A 43 13.27 2.07 9.09
N PRO A 44 12.37 1.71 8.18
CA PRO A 44 12.10 0.30 7.91
C PRO A 44 13.30 -0.33 7.22
N LYS A 45 13.39 -1.65 7.29
CA LYS A 45 14.41 -2.39 6.54
C LYS A 45 13.87 -2.65 5.14
N LEU A 46 14.28 -1.84 4.18
CA LEU A 46 13.82 -1.98 2.80
C LEU A 46 14.54 -3.15 2.13
N VAL A 47 13.77 -4.08 1.59
CA VAL A 47 14.32 -5.22 0.85
C VAL A 47 14.12 -4.99 -0.64
N LYS A 48 15.04 -5.52 -1.45
CA LYS A 48 14.98 -5.34 -2.91
C LYS A 48 13.95 -6.24 -3.57
N MET A 49 13.67 -7.39 -2.97
CA MET A 49 12.73 -8.36 -3.49
C MET A 49 11.93 -8.97 -2.35
N PRO A 50 10.66 -9.31 -2.56
CA PRO A 50 9.87 -9.99 -1.55
C PRO A 50 10.46 -11.38 -1.27
N ALA A 51 10.53 -11.71 0.01
CA ALA A 51 11.00 -13.04 0.44
C ALA A 51 10.20 -13.46 1.68
N ALA A 52 10.23 -14.75 1.97
CA ALA A 52 9.49 -15.32 3.11
C ALA A 52 9.72 -14.55 4.41
N GLY A 53 8.64 -14.24 5.11
CA GLY A 53 8.69 -13.45 6.33
C GLY A 53 8.60 -11.95 6.12
N LEU A 54 8.22 -11.51 4.91
CA LEU A 54 8.03 -10.09 4.63
C LEU A 54 6.94 -9.53 5.56
N GLU A 55 7.23 -8.41 6.20
CA GLU A 55 6.33 -7.84 7.21
C GLU A 55 5.39 -6.79 6.64
N MET A 56 5.83 -6.07 5.62
CA MET A 56 4.99 -5.08 4.93
C MET A 56 5.36 -5.02 3.46
N ALA A 57 4.34 -4.86 2.62
CA ALA A 57 4.52 -4.50 1.23
C ALA A 57 3.64 -3.30 0.91
N HIS A 58 4.11 -2.41 0.06
CA HIS A 58 3.31 -1.30 -0.45
C HIS A 58 3.49 -1.25 -1.96
N VAL A 59 2.43 -1.57 -2.69
CA VAL A 59 2.46 -1.63 -4.15
C VAL A 59 1.59 -0.52 -4.74
N PHE A 60 2.14 0.18 -5.74
CA PHE A 60 1.44 1.24 -6.45
C PHE A 60 1.10 0.71 -7.84
N VAL A 61 -0.18 0.53 -8.09
CA VAL A 61 -0.68 -0.14 -9.30
C VAL A 61 -1.67 0.73 -10.05
N THR A 62 -1.69 0.59 -11.38
CA THR A 62 -2.65 1.30 -12.23
C THR A 62 -3.53 0.35 -13.01
N LYS A 63 -3.14 -0.93 -13.12
CA LYS A 63 -3.87 -1.93 -13.87
C LYS A 63 -4.21 -3.14 -13.02
N LYS A 64 -5.41 -3.68 -13.21
CA LYS A 64 -5.90 -4.86 -12.50
C LYS A 64 -4.93 -6.04 -12.65
N GLN A 65 -4.33 -6.21 -13.82
CA GLN A 65 -3.37 -7.27 -14.05
C GLN A 65 -2.13 -7.14 -13.16
N GLU A 66 -1.59 -5.93 -13.03
CA GLU A 66 -0.46 -5.65 -12.12
C GLU A 66 -0.82 -5.98 -10.68
N LEU A 67 -2.01 -5.54 -10.27
CA LEU A 67 -2.51 -5.79 -8.93
C LEU A 67 -2.54 -7.30 -8.65
N ARG A 68 -3.12 -8.06 -9.57
CA ARG A 68 -3.24 -9.51 -9.42
C ARG A 68 -1.87 -10.18 -9.31
N GLU A 69 -0.96 -9.84 -10.20
CA GLU A 69 0.39 -10.40 -10.19
C GLU A 69 1.10 -10.14 -8.87
N GLN A 70 1.02 -8.92 -8.37
CA GLN A 70 1.69 -8.57 -7.12
C GLN A 70 1.03 -9.24 -5.90
N LEU A 71 -0.28 -9.29 -5.84
CA LEU A 71 -0.95 -9.93 -4.70
C LEU A 71 -0.73 -11.45 -4.66
N VAL A 72 -0.73 -12.11 -5.81
CA VAL A 72 -0.42 -13.54 -5.88
C VAL A 72 1.00 -13.80 -5.37
N ARG A 73 1.95 -13.01 -5.83
CA ARG A 73 3.35 -13.11 -5.42
C ARG A 73 3.51 -12.88 -3.92
N LEU A 74 2.91 -11.82 -3.41
CA LEU A 74 3.07 -11.43 -2.01
C LEU A 74 2.37 -12.39 -1.05
N ARG A 75 1.24 -12.98 -1.45
CA ARG A 75 0.52 -13.92 -0.60
C ARG A 75 1.40 -15.09 -0.16
N GLY A 76 2.31 -15.51 -1.03
CA GLY A 76 3.21 -16.64 -0.74
C GLY A 76 4.35 -16.33 0.21
N VAL A 77 4.70 -15.05 0.40
CA VAL A 77 5.88 -14.67 1.20
C VAL A 77 5.55 -13.80 2.40
N LEU A 78 4.33 -13.27 2.49
CA LEU A 78 3.94 -12.40 3.57
C LEU A 78 3.93 -13.14 4.92
N ALA A 79 4.50 -12.51 5.94
CA ALA A 79 4.41 -13.02 7.31
C ALA A 79 2.94 -13.13 7.72
N GLN A 80 2.61 -14.04 8.64
CA GLN A 80 1.21 -14.29 9.03
C GLN A 80 0.50 -13.06 9.59
N ASP A 81 1.25 -12.18 10.24
CA ASP A 81 0.75 -10.89 10.76
C ASP A 81 1.18 -9.72 9.88
N GLY A 82 1.67 -9.99 8.68
CA GLY A 82 2.12 -8.96 7.75
C GLY A 82 0.97 -8.20 7.11
N THR A 83 1.32 -7.09 6.47
CA THR A 83 0.34 -6.21 5.84
C THR A 83 0.76 -5.87 4.40
N ILE A 84 -0.24 -5.68 3.54
CA ILE A 84 -0.03 -5.20 2.19
C ILE A 84 -0.86 -3.94 2.01
N TRP A 85 -0.20 -2.84 1.66
CA TRP A 85 -0.89 -1.64 1.20
C TRP A 85 -0.94 -1.66 -0.32
N VAL A 86 -2.14 -1.56 -0.86
CA VAL A 86 -2.36 -1.38 -2.30
C VAL A 86 -2.75 0.07 -2.52
N SER A 87 -2.02 0.78 -3.37
CA SER A 87 -2.36 2.14 -3.75
C SER A 87 -2.67 2.22 -5.23
N TRP A 88 -3.69 2.97 -5.57
CA TRP A 88 -4.13 3.21 -6.95
C TRP A 88 -4.51 4.67 -7.12
N PRO A 89 -4.48 5.19 -8.36
CA PRO A 89 -4.84 6.58 -8.59
C PRO A 89 -6.30 6.86 -8.30
N LYS A 90 -6.59 7.99 -7.67
CA LYS A 90 -7.96 8.43 -7.44
C LYS A 90 -8.64 8.72 -8.77
N LYS A 91 -9.95 8.53 -8.85
CA LYS A 91 -10.73 8.83 -10.04
C LYS A 91 -10.70 10.31 -10.40
N THR A 92 -10.72 11.16 -9.39
CA THR A 92 -10.68 12.61 -9.57
C THR A 92 -9.34 13.13 -9.09
N SER A 93 -8.70 13.95 -9.91
CA SER A 93 -7.46 14.62 -9.53
C SER A 93 -7.76 16.05 -9.10
N PRO A 94 -7.02 16.58 -8.12
CA PRO A 94 -7.07 18.01 -7.84
C PRO A 94 -6.72 18.81 -9.08
N LYS A 95 -7.23 20.04 -9.16
CA LYS A 95 -6.87 20.96 -10.22
C LYS A 95 -5.35 21.10 -10.25
N ASN A 96 -4.77 21.09 -11.43
CA ASN A 96 -3.32 21.18 -11.68
C ASN A 96 -2.52 19.90 -11.33
N VAL A 97 -3.19 18.79 -11.04
CA VAL A 97 -2.53 17.50 -10.86
C VAL A 97 -2.93 16.61 -12.03
N GLU A 98 -1.95 16.01 -12.68
CA GLU A 98 -2.19 15.13 -13.81
C GLU A 98 -2.97 13.89 -13.36
N LYS A 99 -4.01 13.58 -14.10
CA LYS A 99 -4.81 12.38 -13.83
C LYS A 99 -4.11 11.16 -14.42
N ILE A 100 -3.92 10.15 -13.59
CA ILE A 100 -3.33 8.88 -14.03
C ILE A 100 -4.45 7.92 -14.39
N GLU A 101 -4.40 7.38 -15.62
CA GLU A 101 -5.39 6.40 -16.07
C GLU A 101 -5.28 5.10 -15.29
N THR A 102 -6.42 4.56 -14.89
CA THR A 102 -6.46 3.31 -14.14
C THR A 102 -7.79 2.59 -14.35
N ASP A 103 -7.75 1.26 -14.31
CA ASP A 103 -8.95 0.43 -14.27
C ASP A 103 -9.22 -0.09 -12.85
N ILE A 104 -8.54 0.46 -11.86
CA ILE A 104 -8.64 0.00 -10.46
C ILE A 104 -9.51 0.94 -9.63
N THR A 105 -10.42 0.33 -8.87
CA THR A 105 -11.20 1.00 -7.84
C THR A 105 -10.99 0.24 -6.53
N GLU A 106 -11.53 0.74 -5.44
CA GLU A 106 -11.48 0.05 -4.16
C GLU A 106 -12.10 -1.36 -4.27
N ASP A 107 -13.23 -1.48 -4.99
CA ASP A 107 -13.88 -2.77 -5.20
C ASP A 107 -13.03 -3.72 -6.05
N THR A 108 -12.28 -3.20 -7.02
CA THR A 108 -11.35 -4.01 -7.81
C THR A 108 -10.32 -4.67 -6.91
N VAL A 109 -9.78 -3.93 -5.94
CA VAL A 109 -8.80 -4.46 -5.01
C VAL A 109 -9.40 -5.61 -4.19
N ARG A 110 -10.63 -5.44 -3.69
CA ARG A 110 -11.32 -6.49 -2.94
C ARG A 110 -11.58 -7.72 -3.78
N GLU A 111 -12.01 -7.54 -5.04
CA GLU A 111 -12.25 -8.65 -5.98
C GLU A 111 -11.02 -9.54 -6.15
N VAL A 112 -9.84 -8.92 -6.26
CA VAL A 112 -8.61 -9.67 -6.46
C VAL A 112 -8.11 -10.27 -5.14
N ALA A 113 -8.24 -9.54 -4.05
CA ALA A 113 -7.71 -9.93 -2.74
C ALA A 113 -8.46 -11.09 -2.08
N LEU A 114 -9.79 -11.04 -2.09
CA LEU A 114 -10.61 -12.01 -1.35
C LEU A 114 -10.35 -13.47 -1.74
N PRO A 115 -10.28 -13.83 -3.04
CA PRO A 115 -9.97 -15.21 -3.42
C PRO A 115 -8.59 -15.69 -2.97
N LEU A 116 -7.68 -14.76 -2.67
CA LEU A 116 -6.34 -15.09 -2.20
C LEU A 116 -6.25 -15.21 -0.68
N GLY A 117 -7.37 -15.06 0.02
CA GLY A 117 -7.37 -15.09 1.48
C GLY A 117 -6.90 -13.81 2.12
N LEU A 118 -6.94 -12.69 1.38
CA LEU A 118 -6.58 -11.37 1.89
C LEU A 118 -7.85 -10.56 2.12
N VAL A 119 -7.92 -9.86 3.25
CA VAL A 119 -9.06 -9.03 3.58
C VAL A 119 -8.61 -7.60 3.86
N ASP A 120 -9.47 -6.64 3.51
CA ASP A 120 -9.20 -5.23 3.73
C ASP A 120 -9.62 -4.82 5.14
N ILE A 121 -8.79 -4.00 5.78
CA ILE A 121 -9.04 -3.56 7.15
C ILE A 121 -9.00 -2.04 7.33
N LYS A 122 -8.46 -1.30 6.37
CA LYS A 122 -8.34 0.15 6.50
C LYS A 122 -8.18 0.82 5.14
N VAL A 123 -8.84 1.96 4.97
CA VAL A 123 -8.69 2.83 3.82
C VAL A 123 -7.91 4.08 4.24
N CYS A 124 -7.07 4.58 3.37
CA CYS A 124 -6.27 5.77 3.64
C CYS A 124 -6.06 6.56 2.35
N ALA A 125 -6.12 7.88 2.43
CA ALA A 125 -5.61 8.72 1.35
C ALA A 125 -4.09 8.84 1.55
N VAL A 126 -3.33 8.38 0.57
CA VAL A 126 -1.87 8.45 0.64
C VAL A 126 -1.40 9.87 0.36
N ASP A 127 -1.89 10.46 -0.73
CA ASP A 127 -1.64 11.85 -1.06
C ASP A 127 -2.75 12.37 -1.99
N ALA A 128 -2.50 13.48 -2.68
CA ALA A 128 -3.49 14.07 -3.58
C ALA A 128 -3.86 13.17 -4.76
N VAL A 129 -2.98 12.26 -5.15
CA VAL A 129 -3.14 11.39 -6.32
C VAL A 129 -3.56 9.98 -5.93
N TRP A 130 -3.01 9.42 -4.87
CA TRP A 130 -3.11 8.00 -4.54
C TRP A 130 -4.01 7.70 -3.36
N SER A 131 -4.92 6.73 -3.54
CA SER A 131 -5.68 6.11 -2.46
C SER A 131 -4.97 4.85 -2.00
N GLY A 132 -5.25 4.39 -0.79
CA GLY A 132 -4.66 3.16 -0.27
C GLY A 132 -5.66 2.29 0.45
N LEU A 133 -5.51 0.98 0.32
CA LEU A 133 -6.30 -0.03 1.03
C LEU A 133 -5.35 -1.03 1.67
N LYS A 134 -5.51 -1.22 2.98
CA LYS A 134 -4.66 -2.12 3.75
C LYS A 134 -5.26 -3.52 3.77
N LEU A 135 -4.46 -4.50 3.38
CA LEU A 135 -4.85 -5.90 3.35
C LEU A 135 -4.05 -6.70 4.36
N VAL A 136 -4.70 -7.69 4.96
CA VAL A 136 -4.06 -8.66 5.85
C VAL A 136 -4.55 -10.05 5.49
N ILE A 137 -3.82 -11.07 5.92
CA ILE A 137 -4.24 -12.46 5.73
C ILE A 137 -5.47 -12.70 6.61
N ARG A 138 -6.52 -13.30 6.04
CA ARG A 138 -7.74 -13.64 6.77
C ARG A 138 -7.39 -14.50 7.99
N LYS A 139 -8.00 -14.19 9.14
CA LYS A 139 -7.68 -14.89 10.41
C LYS A 139 -7.75 -16.40 10.31
N SER A 140 -8.76 -16.92 9.61
CA SER A 140 -8.93 -18.36 9.45
C SER A 140 -7.81 -19.05 8.66
N GLU A 141 -7.00 -18.25 7.94
CA GLU A 141 -5.88 -18.78 7.14
C GLU A 141 -4.51 -18.51 7.76
N ARG A 142 -4.48 -17.93 8.95
CA ARG A 142 -3.22 -17.73 9.68
C ARG A 142 -2.88 -19.00 10.44
N ARG A 143 -1.60 -19.28 10.49
CA ARG A 143 -1.08 -20.46 11.22
C ARG A 143 -0.85 -20.15 12.68
#